data_c195a4ef4d819b80fad7356edb323817
#
_entry.id   c195a4ef4d819b80fad7356edb323817
#
_cell.length_a   1.000
_cell.length_b   1.000
_cell.length_c   1.000
_cell.angle_alpha   90.00
_cell.angle_beta   90.00
_cell.angle_gamma   90.00
#
_symmetry.space_group_name_H-M   'P 1'
#
loop_
_entity.id
_entity.type
_entity.pdbx_description
1 polymer ?
#
loop_
_entity_poly.entity_id
_entity_poly.type
_entity_poly.pdbx_seq_one_letter_code
_entity_poly.pdbx_strand_id
1 'polypeptide(L)'
;AIARGAGAAESENLEELVYEGYGPGGVAILCETLTDNKNRTVAEVRHGFSKFGGSLGTSGSVAYLFERTGVLSFSAGADEETIMELALEAGAHDVVSNDDCTIEVRTTLESFGPTQDALSASDLGPDSAEMTMIASTEVELDLEGAEKLLKLIEHLEDLDDVQNVYSNANISDDIASQL
;
A
#
# COMPACT_ATOMS: atom_id res chain seq x y z
N ALA A 1 28.44 -11.25 6.91
CA ALA A 1 29.32 -10.34 6.16
C ALA A 1 29.48 -10.79 4.72
N ILE A 2 29.83 -12.06 4.50
CA ILE A 2 29.99 -12.65 3.17
C ILE A 2 28.66 -12.65 2.41
N ALA A 3 27.59 -13.06 3.08
CA ALA A 3 26.25 -13.05 2.51
C ALA A 3 25.82 -11.62 2.12
N ARG A 4 26.22 -10.65 2.94
CA ARG A 4 25.92 -9.25 2.68
C ARG A 4 26.72 -8.73 1.48
N GLY A 5 27.96 -9.12 1.35
CA GLY A 5 28.79 -8.78 0.19
C GLY A 5 28.24 -9.39 -1.09
N ALA A 6 27.85 -10.65 -1.04
CA ALA A 6 27.19 -11.31 -2.15
C ALA A 6 25.83 -10.66 -2.46
N GLY A 7 25.11 -10.30 -1.43
CA GLY A 7 23.85 -9.58 -1.57
C GLY A 7 24.02 -8.23 -2.24
N ALA A 8 25.07 -7.51 -1.93
CA ALA A 8 25.37 -6.23 -2.59
C ALA A 8 25.66 -6.42 -4.08
N ALA A 9 26.41 -7.46 -4.43
CA ALA A 9 26.68 -7.79 -5.82
C ALA A 9 25.42 -8.22 -6.55
N GLU A 10 24.57 -9.00 -5.88
CA GLU A 10 23.28 -9.39 -6.41
C GLU A 10 22.35 -8.18 -6.56
N SER A 11 22.43 -7.23 -5.63
CA SER A 11 21.64 -6.00 -5.68
C SER A 11 21.95 -5.16 -6.92
N GLU A 12 23.17 -5.19 -7.41
CA GLU A 12 23.52 -4.50 -8.65
C GLU A 12 22.80 -5.09 -9.87
N ASN A 13 22.41 -6.37 -9.78
CA ASN A 13 21.67 -7.06 -10.85
C ASN A 13 20.17 -7.06 -10.64
N LEU A 14 19.69 -6.53 -9.50
CA LEU A 14 18.27 -6.45 -9.21
C LEU A 14 17.64 -5.23 -9.87
N GLU A 15 16.49 -5.43 -10.47
CA GLU A 15 15.70 -4.37 -11.06
C GLU A 15 14.39 -4.19 -10.30
N GLU A 16 14.02 -2.96 -10.06
CA GLU A 16 12.71 -2.63 -9.52
C GLU A 16 11.72 -2.56 -10.67
N LEU A 17 10.69 -3.37 -10.60
CA LEU A 17 9.63 -3.40 -11.60
C LEU A 17 8.28 -3.29 -10.90
N VAL A 18 7.39 -2.54 -11.52
CA VAL A 18 6.02 -2.39 -11.04
C VAL A 18 5.08 -3.01 -12.05
N TYR A 19 4.31 -3.99 -11.63
CA TYR A 19 3.30 -4.62 -12.46
C TYR A 19 1.93 -4.08 -12.09
N GLU A 20 1.14 -3.83 -13.10
CA GLU A 20 -0.17 -3.24 -12.98
C GLU A 20 -1.20 -4.17 -13.59
N GLY A 21 -2.29 -4.38 -12.88
CA GLY A 21 -3.32 -5.27 -13.36
C GLY A 21 -4.65 -5.05 -12.68
N TYR A 22 -5.59 -5.91 -13.05
CA TYR A 22 -6.94 -5.89 -12.52
C TYR A 22 -7.24 -7.20 -11.83
N GLY A 23 -7.82 -7.12 -10.63
CA GLY A 23 -8.29 -8.26 -9.88
C GLY A 23 -9.77 -8.52 -10.06
N PRO A 24 -10.33 -9.43 -9.25
CA PRO A 24 -11.77 -9.72 -9.27
C PRO A 24 -12.58 -8.44 -9.07
N GLY A 25 -13.67 -8.31 -9.84
CA GLY A 25 -14.54 -7.15 -9.75
C GLY A 25 -14.00 -5.87 -10.40
N GLY A 26 -12.87 -5.95 -11.09
CA GLY A 26 -12.26 -4.79 -11.74
C GLY A 26 -11.38 -3.95 -10.81
N VAL A 27 -10.98 -4.51 -9.67
CA VAL A 27 -10.10 -3.83 -8.71
C VAL A 27 -8.74 -3.60 -9.36
N ALA A 28 -8.22 -2.39 -9.23
CA ALA A 28 -6.86 -2.07 -9.68
C ALA A 28 -5.85 -2.62 -8.68
N ILE A 29 -4.80 -3.26 -9.19
CA ILE A 29 -3.75 -3.84 -8.36
C ILE A 29 -2.39 -3.34 -8.85
N LEU A 30 -1.60 -2.84 -7.92
CA LEU A 30 -0.23 -2.38 -8.16
C LEU A 30 0.71 -3.30 -7.38
N CYS A 31 1.60 -3.96 -8.10
CA CYS A 31 2.52 -4.93 -7.52
C CYS A 31 3.97 -4.45 -7.70
N GLU A 32 4.62 -4.10 -6.61
CA GLU A 32 6.02 -3.68 -6.62
C GLU A 32 6.91 -4.89 -6.46
N THR A 33 7.87 -5.04 -7.35
CA THR A 33 8.80 -6.18 -7.36
C THR A 33 10.24 -5.73 -7.42
N LEU A 34 11.12 -6.60 -6.93
CA LEU A 34 12.57 -6.44 -7.04
C LEU A 34 13.11 -7.79 -7.49
N THR A 35 13.71 -7.85 -8.68
CA THR A 35 14.08 -9.11 -9.29
C THR A 35 15.38 -9.05 -10.09
N ASP A 36 16.09 -10.17 -10.12
CA ASP A 36 17.24 -10.39 -11.00
C ASP A 36 16.84 -11.11 -12.29
N ASN A 37 15.58 -11.50 -12.41
CA ASN A 37 15.05 -12.21 -13.58
C ASN A 37 13.62 -11.79 -13.87
N LYS A 38 13.48 -10.74 -14.64
CA LYS A 38 12.17 -10.17 -14.96
C LYS A 38 11.27 -11.13 -15.76
N ASN A 39 11.85 -12.03 -16.55
CA ASN A 39 11.07 -13.03 -17.30
C ASN A 39 10.37 -14.00 -16.35
N ARG A 40 11.07 -14.43 -15.29
CA ARG A 40 10.48 -15.25 -14.24
C ARG A 40 9.39 -14.49 -13.52
N THR A 41 9.67 -13.27 -13.10
CA THR A 41 8.74 -12.44 -12.32
C THR A 41 7.46 -12.17 -13.09
N VAL A 42 7.56 -11.76 -14.35
CA VAL A 42 6.37 -11.46 -15.15
C VAL A 42 5.51 -12.71 -15.34
N ALA A 43 6.14 -13.87 -15.52
CA ALA A 43 5.41 -15.12 -15.68
C ALA A 43 4.66 -15.51 -14.40
N GLU A 44 5.33 -15.38 -13.26
CA GLU A 44 4.73 -15.69 -11.95
C GLU A 44 3.60 -14.74 -11.59
N VAL A 45 3.79 -13.45 -11.80
CA VAL A 45 2.77 -12.44 -11.55
C VAL A 45 1.57 -12.63 -12.47
N ARG A 46 1.80 -12.85 -13.75
CA ARG A 46 0.73 -13.10 -14.72
C ARG A 46 -0.07 -14.35 -14.36
N HIS A 47 0.62 -15.39 -13.96
CA HIS A 47 -0.02 -16.63 -13.51
C HIS A 47 -0.92 -16.38 -12.29
N GLY A 48 -0.42 -15.64 -11.31
CA GLY A 48 -1.19 -15.29 -10.13
C GLY A 48 -2.48 -14.55 -10.47
N PHE A 49 -2.38 -13.52 -11.30
CA PHE A 49 -3.57 -12.78 -11.74
C PHE A 49 -4.57 -13.70 -12.44
N SER A 50 -4.11 -14.50 -13.39
CA SER A 50 -4.99 -15.38 -14.16
C SER A 50 -5.65 -16.45 -13.30
N LYS A 51 -4.93 -16.99 -12.33
CA LYS A 51 -5.42 -18.05 -11.45
C LYS A 51 -6.60 -17.59 -10.60
N PHE A 52 -6.60 -16.33 -10.17
CA PHE A 52 -7.61 -15.80 -9.25
C PHE A 52 -8.61 -14.85 -9.91
N GLY A 53 -8.79 -14.97 -11.23
CA GLY A 53 -9.82 -14.24 -11.93
C GLY A 53 -9.47 -12.81 -12.31
N GLY A 54 -8.19 -12.46 -12.23
CA GLY A 54 -7.69 -11.15 -12.66
C GLY A 54 -6.96 -11.22 -13.99
N SER A 55 -6.37 -10.11 -14.38
CA SER A 55 -5.54 -10.03 -15.58
C SER A 55 -4.42 -9.01 -15.39
N LEU A 56 -3.24 -9.35 -15.88
CA LEU A 56 -2.12 -8.42 -15.90
C LEU A 56 -2.33 -7.40 -17.02
N GLY A 57 -2.24 -6.11 -16.67
CA GLY A 57 -2.36 -5.02 -17.63
C GLY A 57 -1.01 -4.56 -18.15
N THR A 58 -1.06 -3.47 -18.89
CA THR A 58 0.15 -2.80 -19.39
C THR A 58 0.61 -1.73 -18.41
N SER A 59 1.87 -1.30 -18.54
CA SER A 59 2.43 -0.22 -17.73
C SER A 59 1.60 1.05 -17.90
N GLY A 60 1.26 1.69 -16.78
CA GLY A 60 0.45 2.89 -16.77
C GLY A 60 -1.06 2.66 -16.75
N SER A 61 -1.51 1.40 -16.76
CA SER A 61 -2.95 1.10 -16.80
C SER A 61 -3.67 1.43 -15.49
N VAL A 62 -3.01 1.29 -14.34
CA VAL A 62 -3.61 1.57 -13.04
C VAL A 62 -2.76 2.46 -12.12
N ALA A 63 -1.47 2.64 -12.41
CA ALA A 63 -0.57 3.39 -11.54
C ALA A 63 -1.06 4.81 -11.28
N TYR A 64 -1.72 5.45 -12.22
CA TYR A 64 -2.25 6.80 -12.07
C TYR A 64 -3.35 6.90 -11.00
N LEU A 65 -3.95 5.78 -10.63
CA LEU A 65 -4.97 5.72 -9.58
C LEU A 65 -4.36 5.74 -8.18
N PHE A 66 -3.06 5.49 -8.06
CA PHE A 66 -2.39 5.41 -6.77
C PHE A 66 -1.43 6.58 -6.58
N GLU A 67 -1.42 7.11 -5.36
CA GLU A 67 -0.52 8.20 -4.99
C GLU A 67 0.30 7.77 -3.78
N ARG A 68 1.60 8.01 -3.82
CA ARG A 68 2.49 7.72 -2.71
C ARG A 68 2.20 8.70 -1.58
N THR A 69 1.79 8.16 -0.45
CA THR A 69 1.28 8.93 0.68
C THR A 69 1.93 8.47 1.97
N GLY A 70 2.38 9.43 2.78
CA GLY A 70 2.81 9.15 4.15
C GLY A 70 1.59 9.07 5.05
N VAL A 71 1.48 8.00 5.83
CA VAL A 71 0.37 7.79 6.76
C VAL A 71 0.90 7.70 8.18
N LEU A 72 0.45 8.61 9.04
CA LEU A 72 0.75 8.61 10.46
C LEU A 72 -0.53 8.20 11.19
N SER A 73 -0.49 7.10 11.91
CA SER A 73 -1.69 6.54 12.55
C SER A 73 -1.66 6.74 14.06
N PHE A 74 -2.81 7.10 14.60
CA PHE A 74 -3.00 7.33 16.04
C PHE A 74 -4.15 6.46 16.54
N SER A 75 -3.97 5.85 17.71
CA SER A 75 -5.03 5.07 18.35
C SER A 75 -6.18 5.94 18.82
N ALA A 76 -7.29 5.29 19.13
CA ALA A 76 -8.44 5.95 19.70
C ALA A 76 -8.07 6.64 21.01
N GLY A 77 -8.61 7.83 21.22
CA GLY A 77 -8.32 8.64 22.40
C GLY A 77 -7.25 9.70 22.21
N ALA A 78 -6.61 9.75 21.04
CA ALA A 78 -5.68 10.82 20.71
C ALA A 78 -6.44 12.14 20.54
N ASP A 79 -5.74 13.26 20.82
CA ASP A 79 -6.33 14.59 20.69
C ASP A 79 -6.40 15.03 19.23
N GLU A 80 -7.53 14.76 18.59
CA GLU A 80 -7.77 15.04 17.17
C GLU A 80 -7.53 16.51 16.82
N GLU A 81 -8.04 17.42 17.63
CA GLU A 81 -7.95 18.86 17.35
C GLU A 81 -6.49 19.34 17.31
N THR A 82 -5.72 18.94 18.31
CA THR A 82 -4.29 19.30 18.37
C THR A 82 -3.49 18.63 17.26
N ILE A 83 -3.77 17.35 16.96
CA ILE A 83 -3.13 16.62 15.88
C ILE A 83 -3.42 17.30 14.54
N MET A 84 -4.66 17.67 14.29
CA MET A 84 -5.06 18.35 13.08
C MET A 84 -4.33 19.67 12.91
N GLU A 85 -4.30 20.50 13.95
CA GLU A 85 -3.65 21.79 13.92
C GLU A 85 -2.16 21.67 13.60
N LEU A 86 -1.45 20.84 14.34
CA LEU A 86 -0.01 20.65 14.16
C LEU A 86 0.33 20.01 12.83
N ALA A 87 -0.45 19.03 12.40
CA ALA A 87 -0.22 18.34 11.14
C ALA A 87 -0.40 19.28 9.95
N LEU A 88 -1.46 20.07 9.94
CA LEU A 88 -1.71 21.03 8.86
C LEU A 88 -0.66 22.11 8.81
N GLU A 89 -0.20 22.61 9.96
CA GLU A 89 0.90 23.58 10.02
C GLU A 89 2.19 23.03 9.47
N ALA A 90 2.44 21.73 9.67
CA ALA A 90 3.65 21.07 9.17
C ALA A 90 3.58 20.71 7.69
N GLY A 91 2.44 20.92 7.04
CA GLY A 91 2.25 20.66 5.63
C GLY A 91 1.54 19.36 5.29
N ALA A 92 0.85 18.76 6.25
CA ALA A 92 0.07 17.55 5.99
C ALA A 92 -1.03 17.82 4.95
N HIS A 93 -1.28 16.78 4.16
CA HIS A 93 -2.25 16.82 3.07
C HIS A 93 -3.69 16.75 3.61
N ASP A 94 -3.92 15.87 4.58
CA ASP A 94 -5.26 15.62 5.11
C ASP A 94 -5.16 14.96 6.48
N VAL A 95 -6.23 15.07 7.27
CA VAL A 95 -6.39 14.39 8.55
C VAL A 95 -7.75 13.71 8.54
N VAL A 96 -7.75 12.40 8.70
CA VAL A 96 -8.95 11.57 8.61
C VAL A 96 -9.26 10.97 9.97
N SER A 97 -10.48 11.18 10.46
CA SER A 97 -10.98 10.53 11.67
C SER A 97 -11.85 9.35 11.24
N ASN A 98 -11.54 8.18 11.75
CA ASN A 98 -12.28 6.97 11.46
C ASN A 98 -13.41 6.74 12.46
N ASP A 99 -14.37 5.91 12.10
CA ASP A 99 -15.54 5.60 12.95
C ASP A 99 -15.14 4.95 14.29
N ASP A 100 -14.00 4.27 14.31
CA ASP A 100 -13.44 3.65 15.53
C ASP A 100 -12.64 4.62 16.40
N CYS A 101 -12.70 5.91 16.09
CA CYS A 101 -11.97 6.99 16.77
C CYS A 101 -10.47 6.98 16.57
N THR A 102 -9.96 6.19 15.64
CA THR A 102 -8.56 6.28 15.22
C THR A 102 -8.38 7.45 14.26
N ILE A 103 -7.17 7.99 14.19
CA ILE A 103 -6.86 9.14 13.35
C ILE A 103 -5.73 8.78 12.40
N GLU A 104 -5.85 9.18 11.15
CA GLU A 104 -4.80 9.08 10.17
C GLU A 104 -4.42 10.45 9.66
N VAL A 105 -3.14 10.80 9.74
CA VAL A 105 -2.60 12.00 9.12
C VAL A 105 -1.95 11.57 7.81
N ARG A 106 -2.41 12.15 6.72
CA ARG A 106 -1.89 11.85 5.38
C ARG A 106 -1.00 12.98 4.90
N THR A 107 0.18 12.63 4.42
CA THR A 107 1.19 13.59 4.00
C THR A 107 1.69 13.27 2.60
N THR A 108 2.33 14.26 1.98
CA THR A 108 3.12 14.00 0.77
C THR A 108 4.46 13.37 1.18
N LEU A 109 5.22 12.91 0.19
CA LEU A 109 6.56 12.41 0.43
C LEU A 109 7.43 13.48 1.13
N GLU A 110 7.30 14.72 0.69
CA GLU A 110 8.10 15.85 1.20
C GLU A 110 7.72 16.26 2.61
N SER A 111 6.44 16.22 2.95
CA SER A 111 5.93 16.66 4.25
C SER A 111 5.90 15.56 5.32
N PHE A 112 6.17 14.32 4.94
CA PHE A 112 6.12 13.18 5.86
C PHE A 112 7.04 13.35 7.07
N GLY A 113 8.33 13.58 6.82
CA GLY A 113 9.31 13.80 7.89
C GLY A 113 8.99 14.99 8.77
N PRO A 114 8.79 16.19 8.21
CA PRO A 114 8.44 17.38 8.97
C PRO A 114 7.17 17.22 9.81
N THR A 115 6.15 16.58 9.28
CA THR A 115 4.89 16.33 10.02
C THR A 115 5.12 15.38 11.19
N GLN A 116 5.85 14.30 10.97
CA GLN A 116 6.18 13.35 12.02
C GLN A 116 6.98 14.03 13.14
N ASP A 117 7.97 14.83 12.79
CA ASP A 117 8.81 15.54 13.72
C ASP A 117 7.99 16.54 14.55
N ALA A 118 7.10 17.30 13.93
CA ALA A 118 6.26 18.28 14.60
C ALA A 118 5.34 17.62 15.63
N LEU A 119 4.74 16.50 15.27
CA LEU A 119 3.85 15.76 16.18
C LEU A 119 4.62 15.11 17.32
N SER A 120 5.78 14.53 17.04
CA SER A 120 6.62 13.91 18.06
C SER A 120 7.17 14.95 19.06
N ALA A 121 7.51 16.15 18.59
CA ALA A 121 8.00 17.24 19.44
C ALA A 121 6.95 17.75 20.43
N SER A 122 5.66 17.53 20.12
CA SER A 122 4.54 17.95 20.98
C SER A 122 3.96 16.78 21.81
N ASP A 123 4.72 15.72 21.98
CA ASP A 123 4.31 14.49 22.70
C ASP A 123 3.09 13.80 22.04
N LEU A 124 2.86 14.06 20.77
CA LEU A 124 1.79 13.46 19.98
C LEU A 124 2.38 12.55 18.90
N GLY A 125 3.37 11.75 19.27
CA GLY A 125 3.99 10.81 18.35
C GLY A 125 2.99 9.78 17.84
N PRO A 126 2.99 9.47 16.53
CA PRO A 126 2.08 8.47 15.99
C PRO A 126 2.44 7.06 16.48
N ASP A 127 1.42 6.20 16.56
CA ASP A 127 1.62 4.78 16.88
C ASP A 127 2.32 4.06 15.74
N SER A 128 2.06 4.48 14.51
CA SER A 128 2.77 3.98 13.34
C SER A 128 2.93 5.08 12.30
N ALA A 129 3.99 4.97 11.51
CA ALA A 129 4.28 5.91 10.42
C ALA A 129 4.85 5.11 9.25
N GLU A 130 4.23 5.25 8.08
CA GLU A 130 4.68 4.53 6.89
C GLU A 130 4.39 5.29 5.61
N MET A 131 5.20 5.01 4.58
CA MET A 131 4.90 5.47 3.23
C MET A 131 4.18 4.33 2.51
N THR A 132 3.02 4.64 1.94
CA THR A 132 2.20 3.65 1.23
C THR A 132 1.61 4.26 -0.04
N MET A 133 0.91 3.45 -0.80
CA MET A 133 0.16 3.91 -1.97
C MET A 133 -1.32 3.95 -1.63
N ILE A 134 -1.93 5.10 -1.86
CA ILE A 134 -3.37 5.27 -1.62
C ILE A 134 -4.06 5.55 -2.95
N ALA A 135 -5.14 4.82 -3.19
CA ALA A 135 -5.92 4.96 -4.42
C ALA A 135 -6.84 6.17 -4.35
N SER A 136 -6.97 6.88 -5.46
CA SER A 136 -7.87 8.02 -5.59
C SER A 136 -9.33 7.60 -5.74
N THR A 137 -9.58 6.40 -6.24
CA THR A 137 -10.92 5.81 -6.37
C THR A 137 -10.89 4.39 -5.86
N GLU A 138 -12.02 3.95 -5.29
CA GLU A 138 -12.14 2.63 -4.71
C GLU A 138 -13.22 1.83 -5.43
N VAL A 139 -13.07 0.50 -5.44
CA VAL A 139 -14.04 -0.43 -6.00
C VAL A 139 -14.59 -1.29 -4.85
N GLU A 140 -15.89 -1.25 -4.66
CA GLU A 140 -16.54 -2.08 -3.66
C GLU A 140 -16.63 -3.52 -4.15
N LEU A 141 -16.34 -4.46 -3.27
CA LEU A 141 -16.42 -5.88 -3.55
C LEU A 141 -17.48 -6.55 -2.70
N ASP A 142 -18.15 -7.55 -3.27
CA ASP A 142 -19.00 -8.46 -2.52
C ASP A 142 -18.12 -9.53 -1.82
N LEU A 143 -18.74 -10.43 -1.07
CA LEU A 143 -18.01 -11.47 -0.34
C LEU A 143 -17.18 -12.35 -1.27
N GLU A 144 -17.74 -12.79 -2.39
CA GLU A 144 -17.05 -13.62 -3.35
C GLU A 144 -15.85 -12.90 -3.97
N GLY A 145 -16.04 -11.64 -4.37
CA GLY A 145 -14.96 -10.82 -4.93
C GLY A 145 -13.86 -10.56 -3.91
N ALA A 146 -14.24 -10.28 -2.67
CA ALA A 146 -13.26 -10.06 -1.59
C ALA A 146 -12.43 -11.31 -1.30
N GLU A 147 -13.06 -12.48 -1.24
CA GLU A 147 -12.35 -13.75 -1.04
C GLU A 147 -11.34 -14.02 -2.15
N LYS A 148 -11.74 -13.82 -3.39
CA LYS A 148 -10.86 -14.02 -4.55
C LYS A 148 -9.70 -13.03 -4.53
N LEU A 149 -9.98 -11.77 -4.20
CA LEU A 149 -8.96 -10.73 -4.12
C LEU A 149 -7.93 -11.05 -3.04
N LEU A 150 -8.36 -11.44 -1.86
CA LEU A 150 -7.45 -11.77 -0.76
C LEU A 150 -6.55 -12.95 -1.14
N LYS A 151 -7.07 -13.95 -1.82
CA LYS A 151 -6.28 -15.07 -2.32
C LYS A 151 -5.26 -14.63 -3.36
N LEU A 152 -5.66 -13.72 -4.24
CA LEU A 152 -4.74 -13.15 -5.25
C LEU A 152 -3.61 -12.37 -4.58
N ILE A 153 -3.94 -11.49 -3.65
CA ILE A 153 -2.94 -10.69 -2.93
C ILE A 153 -1.98 -11.59 -2.16
N GLU A 154 -2.51 -12.57 -1.43
CA GLU A 154 -1.70 -13.53 -0.68
C GLU A 154 -0.76 -14.30 -1.60
N HIS A 155 -1.26 -14.76 -2.74
CA HIS A 155 -0.44 -15.46 -3.73
C HIS A 155 0.69 -14.58 -4.25
N LEU A 156 0.40 -13.32 -4.58
CA LEU A 156 1.40 -12.38 -5.06
C LEU A 156 2.44 -12.06 -3.98
N GLU A 157 2.00 -11.84 -2.75
CA GLU A 157 2.91 -11.55 -1.64
C GLU A 157 3.83 -12.72 -1.29
N ASP A 158 3.41 -13.94 -1.57
CA ASP A 158 4.22 -15.14 -1.37
C ASP A 158 5.32 -15.31 -2.41
N LEU A 159 5.27 -14.58 -3.51
CA LEU A 159 6.33 -14.63 -4.52
C LEU A 159 7.59 -13.93 -4.00
N ASP A 160 8.73 -14.57 -4.16
CA ASP A 160 10.00 -14.07 -3.64
C ASP A 160 10.37 -12.68 -4.17
N ASP A 161 10.02 -12.40 -5.42
CA ASP A 161 10.36 -11.14 -6.07
C ASP A 161 9.41 -10.00 -5.71
N VAL A 162 8.25 -10.29 -5.12
CA VAL A 162 7.25 -9.29 -4.77
C VAL A 162 7.57 -8.62 -3.44
N GLN A 163 7.63 -7.29 -3.44
CA GLN A 163 7.90 -6.49 -2.25
C GLN A 163 6.62 -5.98 -1.61
N ASN A 164 5.72 -5.42 -2.42
CA ASN A 164 4.46 -4.85 -1.94
C ASN A 164 3.35 -5.06 -2.97
N VAL A 165 2.13 -5.22 -2.49
CA VAL A 165 0.94 -5.30 -3.32
C VAL A 165 -0.09 -4.32 -2.79
N TYR A 166 -0.57 -3.44 -3.67
CA TYR A 166 -1.59 -2.44 -3.32
C TYR A 166 -2.83 -2.66 -4.19
N SER A 167 -3.98 -2.38 -3.62
CA SER A 167 -5.24 -2.47 -4.36
C SER A 167 -6.17 -1.33 -4.00
N ASN A 168 -7.12 -1.03 -4.88
CA ASN A 168 -8.14 -0.03 -4.61
C ASN A 168 -9.48 -0.67 -4.19
N ALA A 169 -9.43 -1.87 -3.66
CA ALA A 169 -10.63 -2.55 -3.16
C ALA A 169 -11.12 -1.90 -1.87
N ASN A 170 -12.44 -1.74 -1.79
CA ASN A 170 -13.11 -1.36 -0.57
C ASN A 170 -13.95 -2.56 -0.11
N ILE A 171 -13.58 -3.14 1.02
CA ILE A 171 -14.28 -4.27 1.62
C ILE A 171 -14.99 -3.74 2.86
N SER A 172 -16.31 -3.78 2.88
CA SER A 172 -17.08 -3.31 4.03
C SER A 172 -16.82 -4.18 5.27
N ASP A 173 -17.06 -3.62 6.45
CA ASP A 173 -16.88 -4.35 7.71
C ASP A 173 -17.73 -5.60 7.78
N ASP A 174 -18.95 -5.55 7.23
CA ASP A 174 -19.86 -6.69 7.17
C ASP A 174 -19.25 -7.85 6.38
N ILE A 175 -18.64 -7.53 5.23
CA ILE A 175 -17.97 -8.53 4.38
C ILE A 175 -16.69 -9.02 5.04
N ALA A 176 -15.90 -8.11 5.58
CA ALA A 176 -14.65 -8.45 6.25
C ALA A 176 -14.87 -9.42 7.41
N SER A 177 -15.97 -9.28 8.14
CA SER A 177 -16.30 -10.16 9.26
C SER A 177 -16.67 -11.58 8.82
N GLN A 178 -16.99 -11.79 7.55
CA GLN A 178 -17.34 -13.09 6.99
C GLN A 178 -16.15 -13.81 6.35
N LEU A 179 -15.01 -13.14 6.22
CA LEU A 179 -13.80 -13.71 5.60
C LEU A 179 -12.94 -14.58 6.54
#